data_67cc6a78926149c9d27f76fb3a0dfa00
#
_entry.id   67cc6a78926149c9d27f76fb3a0dfa00
#
_cell.length_a   1.000
_cell.length_b   1.000
_cell.length_c   1.000
_cell.angle_alpha   90.00
_cell.angle_beta   90.00
_cell.angle_gamma   90.00
#
_symmetry.space_group_name_H-M   'P 1'
#
loop_
_entity.id
_entity.type
_entity.pdbx_description
1 polymer ?
#
loop_
_entity_poly.entity_id
_entity_poly.type
_entity_poly.pdbx_seq_one_letter_code
_entity_poly.pdbx_strand_id
1 'polypeptide(L)'
;MESFSVFVNNVDSLVWSMVLVVLCLGVGLYLSIRLKFPQIRLMKEMIHLLMDKEESESGITPFQAFATTVGARVGMGNIAGVASAIFYGGPGSVFWMWMIAAIGAASAFVESALGQAYKVKNPDGEFSGGPAYYIEKGLKCKPYAILFAIVAFLGPGFLMPGVQINSLVTVFEEAFSVNKILVGAICCVILGIVVYGSIKRIAQIAELLAPAMCAVYILAAVIILGLNITKLPGILKMIIQSAFGVHALLGGIVGSAVSWGVKRGIYSNEAGMGCGAIVSAAAECSHPAKQGLIQSFSIYVDTLFIGTATAMIVLLTGTFDVADAAGNLLISQTGGLESGIKWTQHALISTFGTWSGKALAIIIVLFVFTSMTGYCYQAESNIRYLTGNSKKAVAIARAVFLAASFLGAIVNADAVWAMGDIGYGLMAWANIIAIALLAPKAVEILRDYEKQKKSSKNPVFDPAKFGIKDETGAWNRKKDS
;
A
#
# COMPACT_ATOMS: atom_id res chain seq x y z
N MET A 1 -14.00 24.99 9.57
CA MET A 1 -13.12 24.04 8.87
C MET A 1 -11.69 24.09 9.40
N GLU A 2 -11.13 25.25 9.70
CA GLU A 2 -9.77 25.37 10.28
C GLU A 2 -9.58 24.59 11.59
N SER A 3 -10.49 24.72 12.54
CA SER A 3 -10.41 23.97 13.82
C SER A 3 -10.42 22.45 13.62
N PHE A 4 -11.13 21.94 12.62
CA PHE A 4 -11.15 20.51 12.29
C PHE A 4 -9.80 20.07 11.70
N SER A 5 -9.24 20.82 10.75
CA SER A 5 -7.93 20.53 10.17
C SER A 5 -6.82 20.52 11.22
N VAL A 6 -6.83 21.51 12.13
CA VAL A 6 -5.87 21.57 13.25
C VAL A 6 -6.00 20.34 14.16
N PHE A 7 -7.21 19.94 14.51
CA PHE A 7 -7.45 18.75 15.33
C PHE A 7 -6.91 17.49 14.66
N VAL A 8 -7.26 17.27 13.38
CA VAL A 8 -6.84 16.08 12.63
C VAL A 8 -5.32 16.04 12.46
N ASN A 9 -4.67 17.17 12.17
CA ASN A 9 -3.20 17.25 12.05
C ASN A 9 -2.50 16.96 13.41
N ASN A 10 -3.07 17.39 14.52
CA ASN A 10 -2.53 17.05 15.85
C ASN A 10 -2.63 15.55 16.14
N VAL A 11 -3.75 14.91 15.78
CA VAL A 11 -3.91 13.47 15.93
C VAL A 11 -2.95 12.72 14.98
N ASP A 12 -2.79 13.19 13.75
CA ASP A 12 -1.84 12.61 12.79
C ASP A 12 -0.41 12.64 13.32
N SER A 13 0.03 13.78 13.85
CA SER A 13 1.38 13.94 14.42
C SER A 13 1.62 13.04 15.64
N LEU A 14 0.59 12.76 16.43
CA LEU A 14 0.66 11.82 17.55
C LEU A 14 0.78 10.37 17.06
N VAL A 15 -0.04 9.99 16.08
CA VAL A 15 -0.06 8.64 15.51
C VAL A 15 1.25 8.33 14.79
N TRP A 16 1.75 9.27 13.96
CA TRP A 16 3.02 9.16 13.23
C TRP A 16 4.20 9.75 14.02
N SER A 17 4.18 9.59 15.32
CA SER A 17 5.33 9.96 16.15
C SER A 17 6.60 9.21 15.74
N MET A 18 7.77 9.74 16.10
CA MET A 18 9.06 9.09 15.84
C MET A 18 9.11 7.65 16.40
N VAL A 19 8.31 7.35 17.42
CA VAL A 19 8.21 5.99 17.98
C VAL A 19 7.68 4.99 16.97
N LEU A 20 6.62 5.35 16.20
CA LEU A 20 6.11 4.46 15.14
C LEU A 20 7.13 4.29 14.01
N VAL A 21 7.80 5.37 13.61
CA VAL A 21 8.86 5.34 12.58
C VAL A 21 9.97 4.36 12.98
N VAL A 22 10.50 4.49 14.20
CA VAL A 22 11.53 3.61 14.74
C VAL A 22 11.03 2.16 14.89
N LEU A 23 9.78 1.99 15.32
CA LEU A 23 9.17 0.66 15.46
C LEU A 23 9.06 -0.04 14.11
N CYS A 24 8.60 0.64 13.06
CA CYS A 24 8.49 0.08 11.72
C CYS A 24 9.85 -0.31 11.12
N LEU A 25 10.85 0.57 11.25
CA LEU A 25 12.23 0.29 10.82
C LEU A 25 12.82 -0.87 11.63
N GLY A 26 12.68 -0.85 12.95
CA GLY A 26 13.23 -1.85 13.86
C GLY A 26 12.61 -3.23 13.65
N VAL A 27 11.28 -3.32 13.57
CA VAL A 27 10.59 -4.60 13.33
C VAL A 27 10.88 -5.10 11.92
N GLY A 28 10.86 -4.24 10.89
CA GLY A 28 11.22 -4.64 9.53
C GLY A 28 12.63 -5.24 9.44
N LEU A 29 13.60 -4.60 10.11
CA LEU A 29 14.97 -5.10 10.20
C LEU A 29 15.05 -6.40 11.00
N TYR A 30 14.39 -6.47 12.16
CA TYR A 30 14.30 -7.69 12.98
C TYR A 30 13.76 -8.87 12.18
N LEU A 31 12.65 -8.68 11.44
CA LEU A 31 12.06 -9.72 10.61
C LEU A 31 12.99 -10.10 9.45
N SER A 32 13.65 -9.13 8.81
CA SER A 32 14.62 -9.39 7.75
C SER A 32 15.76 -10.29 8.23
N ILE A 33 16.32 -10.01 9.41
CA ILE A 33 17.40 -10.81 10.02
C ILE A 33 16.89 -12.21 10.41
N ARG A 34 15.73 -12.29 11.07
CA ARG A 34 15.16 -13.58 11.54
C ARG A 34 14.84 -14.53 10.38
N LEU A 35 14.40 -14.00 9.27
CA LEU A 35 14.08 -14.74 8.05
C LEU A 35 15.30 -14.89 7.10
N LYS A 36 16.47 -14.36 7.48
CA LYS A 36 17.69 -14.36 6.66
C LYS A 36 17.51 -13.66 5.31
N PHE A 37 16.89 -12.48 5.32
CA PHE A 37 16.66 -11.63 4.15
C PHE A 37 16.00 -12.36 2.97
N PRO A 38 14.79 -12.95 3.14
CA PRO A 38 14.12 -13.70 2.09
C PRO A 38 13.82 -12.80 0.88
N GLN A 39 13.54 -11.54 1.12
CA GLN A 39 13.27 -10.52 0.11
C GLN A 39 14.46 -10.28 -0.85
N ILE A 40 15.67 -10.66 -0.48
CA ILE A 40 16.85 -10.59 -1.35
C ILE A 40 17.19 -11.98 -1.90
N ARG A 41 17.38 -12.96 -1.00
CA ARG A 41 17.88 -14.28 -1.41
C ARG A 41 16.87 -15.13 -2.18
N LEU A 42 15.55 -14.87 -2.02
CA LEU A 42 14.49 -15.58 -2.71
C LEU A 42 13.85 -14.76 -3.85
N MET A 43 14.52 -13.72 -4.33
CA MET A 43 14.03 -12.86 -5.41
C MET A 43 13.67 -13.67 -6.68
N LYS A 44 14.51 -14.62 -7.07
CA LYS A 44 14.22 -15.50 -8.23
C LYS A 44 12.97 -16.33 -8.01
N GLU A 45 12.76 -16.83 -6.78
CA GLU A 45 11.57 -17.58 -6.42
C GLU A 45 10.31 -16.72 -6.45
N MET A 46 10.38 -15.47 -5.97
CA MET A 46 9.27 -14.51 -6.03
C MET A 46 8.81 -14.28 -7.47
N ILE A 47 9.76 -14.07 -8.39
CA ILE A 47 9.46 -13.88 -9.81
C ILE A 47 8.89 -15.17 -10.43
N HIS A 48 9.44 -16.32 -10.08
CA HIS A 48 8.94 -17.62 -10.56
C HIS A 48 7.49 -17.86 -10.13
N LEU A 49 7.16 -17.57 -8.87
CA LEU A 49 5.81 -17.73 -8.32
C LEU A 49 4.77 -16.80 -8.96
N LEU A 50 5.18 -15.65 -9.49
CA LEU A 50 4.30 -14.76 -10.24
C LEU A 50 3.94 -15.32 -11.63
N MET A 51 4.82 -16.15 -12.20
CA MET A 51 4.61 -16.79 -13.51
C MET A 51 3.95 -18.16 -13.38
N ASP A 52 3.80 -18.68 -12.16
CA ASP A 52 3.16 -19.97 -11.90
C ASP A 52 1.65 -19.86 -12.09
N LYS A 53 1.10 -20.69 -12.98
CA LYS A 53 -0.33 -20.70 -13.30
C LYS A 53 -1.09 -21.65 -12.37
N GLU A 54 -1.11 -21.35 -11.08
CA GLU A 54 -2.01 -22.07 -10.17
C GLU A 54 -3.46 -21.62 -10.41
N GLU A 55 -4.33 -22.55 -10.77
CA GLU A 55 -5.77 -22.31 -10.87
C GLU A 55 -6.42 -22.30 -9.49
N SER A 56 -7.54 -21.60 -9.35
CA SER A 56 -8.30 -21.50 -8.11
C SER A 56 -9.75 -21.89 -8.35
N GLU A 57 -10.27 -22.86 -7.57
CA GLU A 57 -11.68 -23.26 -7.60
C GLU A 57 -12.53 -22.39 -6.67
N SER A 58 -12.03 -22.12 -5.47
CA SER A 58 -12.80 -21.51 -4.38
C SER A 58 -12.46 -20.03 -4.14
N GLY A 59 -11.20 -19.63 -4.30
CA GLY A 59 -10.71 -18.29 -4.03
C GLY A 59 -10.40 -17.48 -5.28
N ILE A 60 -9.31 -16.72 -5.20
CA ILE A 60 -8.64 -16.05 -6.31
C ILE A 60 -7.27 -16.70 -6.53
N THR A 61 -6.70 -16.57 -7.73
CA THR A 61 -5.37 -17.12 -8.00
C THR A 61 -4.29 -16.34 -7.25
N PRO A 62 -3.08 -16.93 -7.03
CA PRO A 62 -1.96 -16.21 -6.44
C PRO A 62 -1.59 -14.93 -7.18
N PHE A 63 -1.63 -14.94 -8.51
CA PHE A 63 -1.38 -13.76 -9.33
C PHE A 63 -2.49 -12.70 -9.22
N GLN A 64 -3.76 -13.12 -9.15
CA GLN A 64 -4.88 -12.20 -8.90
C GLN A 64 -4.77 -11.51 -7.54
N ALA A 65 -4.32 -12.23 -6.50
CA ALA A 65 -4.04 -11.64 -5.19
C ALA A 65 -2.90 -10.63 -5.25
N PHE A 66 -1.83 -10.93 -6.00
CA PHE A 66 -0.75 -9.98 -6.26
C PHE A 66 -1.24 -8.74 -6.98
N ALA A 67 -1.96 -8.90 -8.09
CA ALA A 67 -2.48 -7.78 -8.88
C ALA A 67 -3.46 -6.91 -8.07
N THR A 68 -4.32 -7.54 -7.27
CA THR A 68 -5.25 -6.83 -6.37
C THR A 68 -4.48 -6.03 -5.31
N THR A 69 -3.42 -6.62 -4.73
CA THR A 69 -2.61 -5.93 -3.72
C THR A 69 -1.80 -4.80 -4.35
N VAL A 70 -1.18 -5.02 -5.51
CA VAL A 70 -0.47 -3.96 -6.25
C VAL A 70 -1.44 -2.85 -6.63
N GLY A 71 -2.63 -3.20 -7.14
CA GLY A 71 -3.66 -2.22 -7.47
C GLY A 71 -4.15 -1.42 -6.27
N ALA A 72 -4.22 -2.03 -5.08
CA ALA A 72 -4.57 -1.32 -3.84
C ALA A 72 -3.46 -0.36 -3.40
N ARG A 73 -2.21 -0.78 -3.46
CA ARG A 73 -1.02 -0.02 -3.03
C ARG A 73 -0.67 1.10 -3.99
N VAL A 74 -0.57 0.77 -5.29
CA VAL A 74 -0.18 1.73 -6.33
C VAL A 74 -1.32 2.72 -6.58
N GLY A 75 -1.30 3.80 -5.84
CA GLY A 75 -2.31 4.85 -5.86
C GLY A 75 -1.69 6.22 -5.58
N MET A 76 -2.44 7.06 -4.88
CA MET A 76 -1.99 8.42 -4.60
C MET A 76 -0.79 8.49 -3.66
N GLY A 77 -0.54 7.44 -2.86
CA GLY A 77 0.68 7.33 -2.06
C GLY A 77 1.96 7.40 -2.90
N ASN A 78 1.99 6.72 -4.05
CA ASN A 78 3.13 6.70 -4.95
C ASN A 78 3.31 7.98 -5.76
N ILE A 79 2.26 8.74 -5.99
CA ILE A 79 2.30 9.91 -6.86
C ILE A 79 2.30 11.19 -6.03
N ALA A 80 1.21 11.50 -5.34
CA ALA A 80 1.11 12.68 -4.51
C ALA A 80 1.90 12.52 -3.19
N GLY A 81 1.94 11.32 -2.59
CA GLY A 81 2.67 11.03 -1.37
C GLY A 81 4.19 11.19 -1.52
N VAL A 82 4.78 10.77 -2.65
CA VAL A 82 6.20 10.99 -2.93
C VAL A 82 6.53 12.48 -3.05
N ALA A 83 5.68 13.25 -3.74
CA ALA A 83 5.84 14.70 -3.82
C ALA A 83 5.77 15.36 -2.43
N SER A 84 4.82 14.95 -1.58
CA SER A 84 4.75 15.42 -0.18
C SER A 84 5.98 15.03 0.63
N ALA A 85 6.53 13.82 0.43
CA ALA A 85 7.76 13.41 1.09
C ALA A 85 8.95 14.31 0.72
N ILE A 86 9.05 14.68 -0.57
CA ILE A 86 10.09 15.60 -1.05
C ILE A 86 9.85 17.01 -0.50
N PHE A 87 8.63 17.47 -0.43
CA PHE A 87 8.31 18.81 0.09
C PHE A 87 8.72 18.97 1.55
N TYR A 88 8.28 18.06 2.43
CA TYR A 88 8.49 18.16 3.87
C TYR A 88 9.79 17.52 4.36
N GLY A 89 10.32 16.54 3.65
CA GLY A 89 11.52 15.78 4.03
C GLY A 89 12.72 16.01 3.11
N GLY A 90 12.54 16.81 2.07
CA GLY A 90 13.56 17.01 1.03
C GLY A 90 13.81 15.75 0.18
N PRO A 91 14.70 15.83 -0.83
CA PRO A 91 15.07 14.70 -1.68
C PRO A 91 15.57 13.47 -0.91
N GLY A 92 16.15 13.68 0.28
CA GLY A 92 16.61 12.60 1.17
C GLY A 92 15.50 11.65 1.64
N SER A 93 14.24 12.09 1.66
CA SER A 93 13.11 11.24 1.99
C SER A 93 12.95 10.07 1.01
N VAL A 94 13.34 10.23 -0.25
CA VAL A 94 13.32 9.17 -1.26
C VAL A 94 14.25 8.01 -0.86
N PHE A 95 15.44 8.30 -0.34
CA PHE A 95 16.34 7.26 0.18
C PHE A 95 15.68 6.46 1.32
N TRP A 96 15.01 7.13 2.25
CA TRP A 96 14.34 6.47 3.37
C TRP A 96 13.09 5.71 2.94
N MET A 97 12.42 6.14 1.86
CA MET A 97 11.38 5.33 1.19
C MET A 97 11.96 4.04 0.64
N TRP A 98 13.14 4.07 -0.02
CA TRP A 98 13.81 2.86 -0.48
C TRP A 98 14.20 1.93 0.67
N MET A 99 14.71 2.49 1.76
CA MET A 99 15.11 1.72 2.93
C MET A 99 13.91 1.02 3.58
N ILE A 100 12.81 1.73 3.81
CA ILE A 100 11.60 1.11 4.40
C ILE A 100 10.96 0.08 3.45
N ALA A 101 11.04 0.26 2.13
CA ALA A 101 10.59 -0.75 1.18
C ALA A 101 11.47 -2.02 1.25
N ALA A 102 12.80 -1.86 1.28
CA ALA A 102 13.72 -2.99 1.32
C ALA A 102 13.54 -3.86 2.57
N ILE A 103 13.40 -3.25 3.76
CA ILE A 103 13.19 -3.99 5.01
C ILE A 103 11.70 -4.35 5.23
N GLY A 104 10.77 -3.50 4.80
CA GLY A 104 9.33 -3.73 4.91
C GLY A 104 8.84 -4.92 4.07
N ALA A 105 9.57 -5.28 3.01
CA ALA A 105 9.28 -6.48 2.23
C ALA A 105 9.31 -7.77 3.08
N ALA A 106 10.13 -7.84 4.15
CA ALA A 106 10.09 -8.92 5.12
C ALA A 106 8.83 -8.86 6.00
N SER A 107 8.36 -7.67 6.38
CA SER A 107 7.09 -7.49 7.09
C SER A 107 5.92 -7.97 6.24
N ALA A 108 5.89 -7.60 4.97
CA ALA A 108 4.88 -8.05 4.01
C ALA A 108 4.90 -9.57 3.81
N PHE A 109 6.08 -10.20 3.81
CA PHE A 109 6.20 -11.67 3.83
C PHE A 109 5.50 -12.25 5.05
N VAL A 110 5.84 -11.77 6.25
CA VAL A 110 5.33 -12.32 7.52
C VAL A 110 3.82 -12.18 7.60
N GLU A 111 3.29 -10.95 7.40
CA GLU A 111 1.85 -10.72 7.51
C GLU A 111 1.05 -11.53 6.49
N SER A 112 1.54 -11.65 5.26
CA SER A 112 0.83 -12.38 4.20
C SER A 112 0.91 -13.90 4.38
N ALA A 113 2.05 -14.43 4.81
CA ALA A 113 2.18 -15.85 5.14
C ALA A 113 1.30 -16.22 6.36
N LEU A 114 1.23 -15.37 7.39
CA LEU A 114 0.34 -15.56 8.53
C LEU A 114 -1.13 -15.42 8.11
N GLY A 115 -1.47 -14.41 7.30
CA GLY A 115 -2.83 -14.22 6.76
C GLY A 115 -3.33 -15.47 6.04
N GLN A 116 -2.49 -16.07 5.22
CA GLN A 116 -2.76 -17.35 4.57
C GLN A 116 -2.86 -18.52 5.55
N ALA A 117 -1.89 -18.66 6.45
CA ALA A 117 -1.84 -19.82 7.36
C ALA A 117 -3.08 -19.92 8.27
N TYR A 118 -3.63 -18.77 8.68
CA TYR A 118 -4.79 -18.68 9.57
C TYR A 118 -6.11 -18.35 8.86
N LYS A 119 -6.17 -18.44 7.54
CA LYS A 119 -7.39 -18.19 6.76
C LYS A 119 -8.53 -19.15 7.11
N VAL A 120 -9.74 -18.73 6.84
CA VAL A 120 -10.96 -19.51 7.01
C VAL A 120 -11.73 -19.58 5.69
N LYS A 121 -12.46 -20.65 5.49
CA LYS A 121 -13.40 -20.78 4.36
C LYS A 121 -14.79 -20.36 4.84
N ASN A 122 -15.36 -19.37 4.17
CA ASN A 122 -16.68 -18.85 4.45
C ASN A 122 -17.78 -19.78 3.91
N PRO A 123 -19.03 -19.62 4.36
CA PRO A 123 -20.16 -20.40 3.84
C PRO A 123 -20.44 -20.23 2.34
N ASP A 124 -20.03 -19.08 1.76
CA ASP A 124 -20.12 -18.79 0.32
C ASP A 124 -18.99 -19.43 -0.50
N GLY A 125 -18.06 -20.14 0.15
CA GLY A 125 -16.92 -20.81 -0.45
C GLY A 125 -15.67 -19.92 -0.62
N GLU A 126 -15.78 -18.60 -0.41
CA GLU A 126 -14.65 -17.68 -0.46
C GLU A 126 -13.75 -17.82 0.78
N PHE A 127 -12.49 -17.39 0.67
CA PHE A 127 -11.56 -17.35 1.81
C PHE A 127 -11.53 -15.97 2.44
N SER A 128 -11.44 -15.92 3.77
CA SER A 128 -11.16 -14.73 4.56
C SER A 128 -10.01 -14.97 5.52
N GLY A 129 -9.26 -13.92 5.85
CA GLY A 129 -8.14 -13.98 6.77
C GLY A 129 -7.53 -12.60 6.99
N GLY A 130 -6.29 -12.57 7.43
CA GLY A 130 -5.56 -11.35 7.73
C GLY A 130 -5.33 -11.17 9.23
N PRO A 131 -4.95 -9.94 9.68
CA PRO A 131 -4.48 -9.73 11.05
C PRO A 131 -5.47 -10.14 12.14
N ALA A 132 -6.76 -9.81 12.00
CA ALA A 132 -7.75 -10.19 12.99
C ALA A 132 -7.74 -11.71 13.26
N TYR A 133 -7.61 -12.52 12.21
CA TYR A 133 -7.61 -13.97 12.31
C TYR A 133 -6.32 -14.53 12.93
N TYR A 134 -5.12 -14.05 12.54
CA TYR A 134 -3.90 -14.55 13.14
C TYR A 134 -3.62 -13.97 14.52
N ILE A 135 -4.16 -12.80 14.88
CA ILE A 135 -4.14 -12.29 16.25
C ILE A 135 -5.04 -13.15 17.14
N GLU A 136 -6.28 -13.44 16.73
CA GLU A 136 -7.19 -14.28 17.51
C GLU A 136 -6.66 -15.69 17.69
N LYS A 137 -6.30 -16.37 16.59
CA LYS A 137 -5.92 -17.78 16.59
C LYS A 137 -4.45 -18.00 16.96
N GLY A 138 -3.54 -17.13 16.51
CA GLY A 138 -2.11 -17.24 16.72
C GLY A 138 -1.63 -16.69 18.05
N LEU A 139 -2.06 -15.49 18.44
CA LEU A 139 -1.77 -14.89 19.74
C LEU A 139 -2.80 -15.27 20.81
N LYS A 140 -3.91 -15.90 20.45
CA LYS A 140 -5.03 -16.26 21.35
C LYS A 140 -5.60 -15.05 22.09
N CYS A 141 -5.60 -13.87 21.45
CA CYS A 141 -6.05 -12.62 22.05
C CYS A 141 -7.21 -12.00 21.23
N LYS A 142 -8.44 -12.44 21.54
CA LYS A 142 -9.64 -11.98 20.86
C LYS A 142 -9.91 -10.47 20.99
N PRO A 143 -9.72 -9.81 22.17
CA PRO A 143 -9.89 -8.36 22.28
C PRO A 143 -8.95 -7.58 21.35
N TYR A 144 -7.70 -8.02 21.20
CA TYR A 144 -6.75 -7.40 20.29
C TYR A 144 -7.16 -7.60 18.82
N ALA A 145 -7.66 -8.78 18.47
CA ALA A 145 -8.18 -9.06 17.12
C ALA A 145 -9.37 -8.17 16.77
N ILE A 146 -10.30 -7.96 17.72
CA ILE A 146 -11.43 -7.04 17.56
C ILE A 146 -10.96 -5.60 17.40
N LEU A 147 -9.99 -5.16 18.23
CA LEU A 147 -9.39 -3.82 18.09
C LEU A 147 -8.80 -3.62 16.69
N PHE A 148 -7.99 -4.59 16.23
CA PHE A 148 -7.45 -4.52 14.86
C PHE A 148 -8.55 -4.44 13.81
N ALA A 149 -9.58 -5.28 13.90
CA ALA A 149 -10.66 -5.30 12.92
C ALA A 149 -11.45 -3.99 12.88
N ILE A 150 -11.65 -3.32 14.03
CA ILE A 150 -12.26 -1.98 14.09
C ILE A 150 -11.37 -0.96 13.41
N VAL A 151 -10.07 -0.94 13.72
CA VAL A 151 -9.11 -0.02 13.12
C VAL A 151 -9.00 -0.24 11.61
N ALA A 152 -8.95 -1.51 11.17
CA ALA A 152 -8.89 -1.89 9.77
C ALA A 152 -10.21 -1.66 8.99
N PHE A 153 -11.34 -1.49 9.68
CA PHE A 153 -12.55 -0.97 9.07
C PHE A 153 -12.50 0.56 8.97
N LEU A 154 -12.10 1.25 10.05
CA LEU A 154 -12.02 2.71 10.06
C LEU A 154 -10.98 3.27 9.08
N GLY A 155 -9.81 2.64 8.94
CA GLY A 155 -8.76 3.04 8.01
C GLY A 155 -9.26 2.99 6.57
N PRO A 156 -9.21 1.83 5.90
CA PRO A 156 -9.59 1.70 4.49
C PRO A 156 -11.09 1.88 4.23
N GLY A 157 -11.95 1.72 5.23
CA GLY A 157 -13.40 1.88 5.07
C GLY A 157 -13.91 3.33 5.18
N PHE A 158 -13.16 4.21 5.88
CA PHE A 158 -13.65 5.56 6.16
C PHE A 158 -12.58 6.65 6.00
N LEU A 159 -11.37 6.48 6.56
CA LEU A 159 -10.37 7.55 6.62
C LEU A 159 -9.55 7.70 5.33
N MET A 160 -9.21 6.57 4.67
CA MET A 160 -8.32 6.55 3.52
C MET A 160 -8.99 6.86 2.17
N PRO A 161 -10.27 6.52 1.93
CA PRO A 161 -10.89 6.67 0.62
C PRO A 161 -10.92 8.11 0.11
N GLY A 162 -11.08 9.07 1.04
CA GLY A 162 -11.10 10.50 0.71
C GLY A 162 -9.86 10.99 -0.01
N VAL A 163 -8.67 10.48 0.35
CA VAL A 163 -7.39 10.87 -0.27
C VAL A 163 -7.36 10.55 -1.77
N GLN A 164 -7.85 9.37 -2.12
CA GLN A 164 -7.87 8.91 -3.51
C GLN A 164 -8.78 9.81 -4.37
N ILE A 165 -10.00 10.06 -3.90
CA ILE A 165 -10.97 10.90 -4.61
C ILE A 165 -10.52 12.36 -4.62
N ASN A 166 -9.99 12.91 -3.53
CA ASN A 166 -9.49 14.29 -3.48
C ASN A 166 -8.41 14.55 -4.54
N SER A 167 -7.43 13.65 -4.63
CA SER A 167 -6.36 13.77 -5.61
C SER A 167 -6.89 13.65 -7.04
N LEU A 168 -7.82 12.74 -7.29
CA LEU A 168 -8.45 12.57 -8.61
C LEU A 168 -9.20 13.81 -9.03
N VAL A 169 -10.07 14.37 -8.19
CA VAL A 169 -10.85 15.57 -8.55
C VAL A 169 -9.97 16.79 -8.73
N THR A 170 -8.84 16.88 -7.99
CA THR A 170 -7.85 17.95 -8.14
C THR A 170 -7.18 17.92 -9.52
N VAL A 171 -6.76 16.73 -9.99
CA VAL A 171 -6.14 16.57 -11.31
C VAL A 171 -7.13 16.85 -12.43
N PHE A 172 -8.39 16.43 -12.27
CA PHE A 172 -9.44 16.72 -13.26
C PHE A 172 -9.78 18.19 -13.35
N GLU A 173 -9.85 18.89 -12.21
CA GLU A 173 -10.03 20.35 -12.19
C GLU A 173 -8.90 21.04 -12.94
N GLU A 174 -7.65 20.70 -12.67
CA GLU A 174 -6.46 21.25 -13.33
C GLU A 174 -6.43 20.94 -14.83
N ALA A 175 -6.76 19.70 -15.23
CA ALA A 175 -6.66 19.25 -16.62
C ALA A 175 -7.81 19.72 -17.52
N PHE A 176 -9.02 19.82 -16.97
CA PHE A 176 -10.25 20.00 -17.74
C PHE A 176 -11.13 21.17 -17.28
N SER A 177 -10.74 21.88 -16.20
CA SER A 177 -11.51 22.97 -15.57
C SER A 177 -12.94 22.57 -15.20
N VAL A 178 -13.13 21.31 -14.73
CA VAL A 178 -14.41 20.75 -14.34
C VAL A 178 -14.64 20.85 -12.84
N ASN A 179 -15.91 20.91 -12.44
CA ASN A 179 -16.28 20.99 -11.03
C ASN A 179 -15.91 19.70 -10.27
N LYS A 180 -15.15 19.83 -9.15
CA LYS A 180 -14.70 18.73 -8.30
C LYS A 180 -15.83 17.85 -7.78
N ILE A 181 -16.94 18.47 -7.34
CA ILE A 181 -18.09 17.76 -6.77
C ILE A 181 -18.76 16.89 -7.83
N LEU A 182 -18.90 17.40 -9.07
CA LEU A 182 -19.46 16.62 -10.17
C LEU A 182 -18.59 15.41 -10.51
N VAL A 183 -17.27 15.59 -10.63
CA VAL A 183 -16.33 14.50 -10.89
C VAL A 183 -16.36 13.47 -9.75
N GLY A 184 -16.33 13.93 -8.50
CA GLY A 184 -16.43 13.06 -7.33
C GLY A 184 -17.73 12.25 -7.30
N ALA A 185 -18.87 12.88 -7.62
CA ALA A 185 -20.16 12.19 -7.67
C ALA A 185 -20.18 11.09 -8.76
N ILE A 186 -19.71 11.41 -9.97
CA ILE A 186 -19.61 10.44 -11.07
C ILE A 186 -18.70 9.27 -10.67
N CYS A 187 -17.52 9.55 -10.10
CA CYS A 187 -16.60 8.51 -9.63
C CYS A 187 -17.22 7.62 -8.55
N CYS A 188 -17.94 8.19 -7.58
CA CYS A 188 -18.61 7.42 -6.54
C CYS A 188 -19.74 6.54 -7.09
N VAL A 189 -20.49 6.98 -8.09
CA VAL A 189 -21.50 6.16 -8.77
C VAL A 189 -20.86 4.96 -9.47
N ILE A 190 -19.81 5.21 -10.27
CA ILE A 190 -19.10 4.12 -10.98
C ILE A 190 -18.45 3.16 -9.95
N LEU A 191 -17.83 3.69 -8.91
CA LEU A 191 -17.26 2.89 -7.84
C LEU A 191 -18.32 2.04 -7.14
N GLY A 192 -19.50 2.60 -6.88
CA GLY A 192 -20.64 1.86 -6.32
C GLY A 192 -21.00 0.63 -7.13
N ILE A 193 -21.04 0.75 -8.47
CA ILE A 193 -21.33 -0.41 -9.35
C ILE A 193 -20.26 -1.50 -9.20
N VAL A 194 -18.99 -1.11 -9.03
CA VAL A 194 -17.86 -2.05 -8.91
C VAL A 194 -17.83 -2.73 -7.55
N VAL A 195 -17.97 -1.97 -6.44
CA VAL A 195 -17.82 -2.50 -5.07
C VAL A 195 -18.98 -3.40 -4.62
N TYR A 196 -20.13 -3.33 -5.28
CA TYR A 196 -21.20 -4.32 -5.06
C TYR A 196 -20.93 -5.66 -5.77
N GLY A 197 -19.76 -5.82 -6.44
CA GLY A 197 -19.27 -7.09 -6.96
C GLY A 197 -18.63 -7.99 -5.90
N SER A 198 -18.21 -9.21 -6.31
CA SER A 198 -17.44 -10.14 -5.49
C SER A 198 -15.95 -9.84 -5.55
N ILE A 199 -15.15 -10.42 -4.60
CA ILE A 199 -13.68 -10.35 -4.65
C ILE A 199 -13.12 -10.90 -5.97
N LYS A 200 -13.75 -11.92 -6.55
CA LYS A 200 -13.35 -12.48 -7.86
C LYS A 200 -13.44 -11.43 -8.97
N ARG A 201 -14.51 -10.63 -9.00
CA ARG A 201 -14.67 -9.53 -9.97
C ARG A 201 -13.65 -8.43 -9.76
N ILE A 202 -13.40 -8.05 -8.51
CA ILE A 202 -12.37 -7.07 -8.15
C ILE A 202 -11.00 -7.56 -8.63
N ALA A 203 -10.67 -8.83 -8.35
CA ALA A 203 -9.41 -9.44 -8.73
C ALA A 203 -9.21 -9.52 -10.24
N GLN A 204 -10.25 -9.86 -11.01
CA GLN A 204 -10.21 -9.87 -12.49
C GLN A 204 -9.95 -8.48 -13.08
N ILE A 205 -10.57 -7.44 -12.52
CA ILE A 205 -10.34 -6.06 -12.94
C ILE A 205 -8.91 -5.64 -12.60
N ALA A 206 -8.44 -5.93 -11.39
CA ALA A 206 -7.08 -5.60 -10.95
C ALA A 206 -6.01 -6.35 -11.78
N GLU A 207 -6.24 -7.61 -12.12
CA GLU A 207 -5.34 -8.43 -12.94
C GLU A 207 -5.02 -7.79 -14.31
N LEU A 208 -6.02 -7.12 -14.90
CA LEU A 208 -5.86 -6.43 -16.17
C LEU A 208 -5.29 -5.01 -15.98
N LEU A 209 -5.85 -4.24 -15.06
CA LEU A 209 -5.56 -2.81 -14.94
C LEU A 209 -4.23 -2.54 -14.24
N ALA A 210 -3.89 -3.29 -13.18
CA ALA A 210 -2.71 -2.98 -12.38
C ALA A 210 -1.39 -3.07 -13.19
N PRO A 211 -1.11 -4.11 -13.96
CA PRO A 211 0.09 -4.15 -14.79
C PRO A 211 0.10 -3.07 -15.88
N ALA A 212 -1.06 -2.81 -16.51
CA ALA A 212 -1.15 -1.83 -17.60
C ALA A 212 -0.86 -0.41 -17.11
N MET A 213 -1.49 0.02 -15.99
CA MET A 213 -1.27 1.35 -15.43
C MET A 213 0.18 1.53 -14.96
N CYS A 214 0.77 0.51 -14.30
CA CYS A 214 2.17 0.54 -13.89
C CYS A 214 3.11 0.68 -15.09
N ALA A 215 2.89 -0.10 -16.15
CA ALA A 215 3.73 -0.07 -17.34
C ALA A 215 3.71 1.30 -18.04
N VAL A 216 2.53 1.91 -18.21
CA VAL A 216 2.40 3.24 -18.83
C VAL A 216 3.10 4.30 -17.99
N TYR A 217 2.93 4.26 -16.66
CA TYR A 217 3.54 5.24 -15.77
C TYR A 217 5.08 5.10 -15.72
N ILE A 218 5.59 3.88 -15.64
CA ILE A 218 7.03 3.60 -15.68
C ILE A 218 7.62 4.03 -17.03
N LEU A 219 6.93 3.78 -18.14
CA LEU A 219 7.38 4.22 -19.47
C LEU A 219 7.56 5.73 -19.53
N ALA A 220 6.61 6.50 -19.02
CA ALA A 220 6.73 7.95 -18.96
C ALA A 220 7.96 8.39 -18.13
N ALA A 221 8.19 7.75 -16.99
CA ALA A 221 9.37 8.01 -16.14
C ALA A 221 10.68 7.66 -16.84
N VAL A 222 10.73 6.53 -17.56
CA VAL A 222 11.92 6.11 -18.31
C VAL A 222 12.23 7.08 -19.44
N ILE A 223 11.23 7.62 -20.13
CA ILE A 223 11.43 8.64 -21.17
C ILE A 223 12.00 9.93 -20.54
N ILE A 224 11.43 10.40 -19.42
CA ILE A 224 11.94 11.60 -18.71
C ILE A 224 13.38 11.37 -18.24
N LEU A 225 13.67 10.17 -17.70
CA LEU A 225 15.02 9.79 -17.29
C LEU A 225 16.01 9.83 -18.47
N GLY A 226 15.60 9.26 -19.60
CA GLY A 226 16.40 9.27 -20.83
C GLY A 226 16.70 10.69 -21.34
N LEU A 227 15.68 11.57 -21.36
CA LEU A 227 15.84 12.97 -21.75
C LEU A 227 16.68 13.80 -20.79
N ASN A 228 16.80 13.40 -19.53
CA ASN A 228 17.55 14.08 -18.47
C ASN A 228 18.70 13.24 -17.90
N ILE A 229 19.23 12.29 -18.66
CA ILE A 229 20.22 11.31 -18.17
C ILE A 229 21.48 11.99 -17.59
N THR A 230 21.87 13.14 -18.13
CA THR A 230 23.02 13.92 -17.65
C THR A 230 22.82 14.51 -16.26
N LYS A 231 21.58 14.76 -15.85
CA LYS A 231 21.23 15.27 -14.51
C LYS A 231 21.17 14.14 -13.46
N LEU A 232 20.99 12.88 -13.88
CA LEU A 232 20.76 11.74 -12.99
C LEU A 232 21.86 11.59 -11.91
N PRO A 233 23.17 11.63 -12.21
CA PRO A 233 24.20 11.53 -11.17
C PRO A 233 24.09 12.62 -10.10
N GLY A 234 23.75 13.86 -10.51
CA GLY A 234 23.52 14.99 -9.59
C GLY A 234 22.32 14.76 -8.67
N ILE A 235 21.20 14.26 -9.22
CA ILE A 235 19.99 13.94 -8.45
C ILE A 235 20.25 12.81 -7.45
N LEU A 236 20.89 11.72 -7.86
CA LEU A 236 21.25 10.63 -6.94
C LEU A 236 22.18 11.12 -5.82
N LYS A 237 23.18 11.94 -6.14
CA LYS A 237 24.04 12.58 -5.14
C LYS A 237 23.24 13.44 -4.17
N MET A 238 22.30 14.26 -4.68
CA MET A 238 21.43 15.11 -3.86
C MET A 238 20.55 14.27 -2.92
N ILE A 239 19.94 13.18 -3.40
CA ILE A 239 19.14 12.25 -2.58
C ILE A 239 19.98 11.70 -1.43
N ILE A 240 21.17 11.17 -1.72
CA ILE A 240 22.04 10.56 -0.69
C ILE A 240 22.56 11.63 0.28
N GLN A 241 23.05 12.76 -0.22
CA GLN A 241 23.57 13.83 0.65
C GLN A 241 22.48 14.42 1.55
N SER A 242 21.26 14.61 1.04
CA SER A 242 20.12 15.09 1.81
C SER A 242 19.69 14.06 2.86
N ALA A 243 19.73 12.78 2.55
CA ALA A 243 19.33 11.70 3.49
C ALA A 243 20.21 11.62 4.74
N PHE A 244 21.48 12.05 4.64
CA PHE A 244 22.47 11.98 5.74
C PHE A 244 22.96 13.37 6.21
N GLY A 245 22.27 14.44 5.83
CA GLY A 245 22.58 15.80 6.30
C GLY A 245 23.86 16.42 5.75
N VAL A 246 24.44 15.85 4.70
CA VAL A 246 25.69 16.37 4.09
C VAL A 246 25.38 17.47 3.08
N HIS A 247 24.12 17.62 2.66
CA HIS A 247 23.71 18.68 1.74
C HIS A 247 23.61 20.02 2.50
N ALA A 248 24.34 21.04 2.05
CA ALA A 248 24.51 22.32 2.77
C ALA A 248 23.17 23.01 3.15
N LEU A 249 22.18 22.98 2.24
CA LEU A 249 20.86 23.61 2.47
C LEU A 249 19.88 22.71 3.23
N LEU A 250 20.07 21.39 3.23
CA LEU A 250 19.11 20.41 3.72
C LEU A 250 19.59 19.65 4.96
N GLY A 251 20.76 19.99 5.50
CA GLY A 251 21.32 19.33 6.68
C GLY A 251 20.44 19.44 7.94
N GLY A 252 19.70 20.55 8.08
CA GLY A 252 18.82 20.79 9.20
C GLY A 252 17.54 19.95 9.23
N ILE A 253 17.18 19.28 8.11
CA ILE A 253 15.92 18.52 7.98
C ILE A 253 16.12 16.99 7.90
N VAL A 254 17.27 16.46 8.33
CA VAL A 254 17.54 15.00 8.26
C VAL A 254 16.50 14.18 9.01
N GLY A 255 16.10 14.62 10.21
CA GLY A 255 15.04 13.97 10.98
C GLY A 255 13.69 13.96 10.22
N SER A 256 13.39 15.05 9.53
CA SER A 256 12.21 15.16 8.66
C SER A 256 12.33 14.23 7.45
N ALA A 257 13.51 14.12 6.83
CA ALA A 257 13.74 13.18 5.72
C ALA A 257 13.47 11.72 6.12
N VAL A 258 13.94 11.31 7.31
CA VAL A 258 13.66 9.97 7.87
C VAL A 258 12.16 9.77 8.10
N SER A 259 11.53 10.70 8.85
CA SER A 259 10.12 10.60 9.23
C SER A 259 9.20 10.57 8.01
N TRP A 260 9.36 11.53 7.10
CA TRP A 260 8.52 11.62 5.91
C TRP A 260 8.80 10.51 4.90
N GLY A 261 10.07 10.10 4.76
CA GLY A 261 10.43 8.96 3.93
C GLY A 261 9.80 7.66 4.41
N VAL A 262 9.86 7.37 5.71
CA VAL A 262 9.25 6.18 6.30
C VAL A 262 7.73 6.28 6.27
N LYS A 263 7.15 7.42 6.69
CA LYS A 263 5.70 7.65 6.67
C LYS A 263 5.11 7.44 5.27
N ARG A 264 5.66 8.12 4.26
CA ARG A 264 5.16 8.01 2.88
C ARG A 264 5.52 6.69 2.22
N GLY A 265 6.64 6.08 2.58
CA GLY A 265 6.99 4.73 2.15
C GLY A 265 5.97 3.69 2.63
N ILE A 266 5.64 3.68 3.93
CA ILE A 266 4.62 2.79 4.50
C ILE A 266 3.23 3.12 3.96
N TYR A 267 2.89 4.41 3.85
CA TYR A 267 1.62 4.84 3.25
C TYR A 267 1.44 4.28 1.83
N SER A 268 2.51 4.23 1.05
CA SER A 268 2.50 3.69 -0.32
C SER A 268 2.42 2.17 -0.33
N ASN A 269 3.38 1.49 0.32
CA ASN A 269 3.54 0.04 0.19
C ASN A 269 2.76 -0.81 1.19
N GLU A 270 2.14 -0.19 2.21
CA GLU A 270 1.33 -0.84 3.24
C GLU A 270 2.06 -1.96 4.02
N ALA A 271 3.40 -2.02 4.00
CA ALA A 271 4.16 -3.09 4.63
C ALA A 271 4.04 -3.06 6.16
N GLY A 272 3.58 -4.14 6.75
CA GLY A 272 3.40 -4.26 8.19
C GLY A 272 2.07 -3.70 8.71
N MET A 273 1.18 -3.25 7.81
CA MET A 273 -0.15 -2.72 8.20
C MET A 273 -1.25 -3.78 8.17
N GLY A 274 -1.00 -4.92 7.53
CA GLY A 274 -1.95 -6.02 7.43
C GLY A 274 -2.85 -5.99 6.19
N CYS A 275 -2.80 -4.94 5.38
CA CYS A 275 -3.60 -4.82 4.16
C CYS A 275 -3.31 -5.96 3.19
N GLY A 276 -2.02 -6.20 2.91
CA GLY A 276 -1.59 -7.30 2.06
C GLY A 276 -1.98 -8.67 2.60
N ALA A 277 -1.99 -8.84 3.92
CA ALA A 277 -2.41 -10.09 4.57
C ALA A 277 -3.90 -10.40 4.32
N ILE A 278 -4.77 -9.38 4.32
CA ILE A 278 -6.21 -9.54 4.08
C ILE A 278 -6.45 -10.02 2.64
N VAL A 279 -5.81 -9.38 1.67
CA VAL A 279 -5.96 -9.74 0.25
C VAL A 279 -5.32 -11.10 -0.04
N SER A 280 -4.12 -11.36 0.49
CA SER A 280 -3.43 -12.63 0.27
C SER A 280 -4.20 -13.82 0.83
N ALA A 281 -4.94 -13.64 1.92
CA ALA A 281 -5.77 -14.71 2.49
C ALA A 281 -6.89 -15.20 1.56
N ALA A 282 -7.39 -14.35 0.64
CA ALA A 282 -8.37 -14.74 -0.35
C ALA A 282 -7.81 -15.68 -1.44
N ALA A 283 -6.49 -15.75 -1.57
CA ALA A 283 -5.86 -16.60 -2.56
C ALA A 283 -5.92 -18.09 -2.19
N GLU A 284 -6.11 -18.91 -3.20
CA GLU A 284 -5.94 -20.36 -3.10
C GLU A 284 -4.53 -20.73 -3.54
N CYS A 285 -3.69 -21.15 -2.61
CA CYS A 285 -2.33 -21.58 -2.88
C CYS A 285 -1.96 -22.83 -2.07
N SER A 286 -0.96 -23.59 -2.53
CA SER A 286 -0.55 -24.83 -1.89
C SER A 286 0.17 -24.63 -0.56
N HIS A 287 0.85 -23.48 -0.39
CA HIS A 287 1.65 -23.20 0.80
C HIS A 287 1.62 -21.69 1.13
N PRO A 288 1.45 -21.28 2.42
CA PRO A 288 1.37 -19.88 2.82
C PRO A 288 2.57 -19.02 2.43
N ALA A 289 3.78 -19.60 2.43
CA ALA A 289 4.99 -18.91 2.05
C ALA A 289 4.98 -18.42 0.59
N LYS A 290 4.21 -19.05 -0.30
CA LYS A 290 4.07 -18.58 -1.69
C LYS A 290 3.48 -17.18 -1.72
N GLN A 291 2.35 -16.97 -1.03
CA GLN A 291 1.76 -15.64 -0.92
C GLN A 291 2.66 -14.66 -0.17
N GLY A 292 3.33 -15.11 0.90
CA GLY A 292 4.32 -14.29 1.58
C GLY A 292 5.40 -13.75 0.63
N LEU A 293 5.99 -14.61 -0.21
CA LEU A 293 7.01 -14.24 -1.18
C LEU A 293 6.46 -13.31 -2.29
N ILE A 294 5.29 -13.62 -2.82
CA ILE A 294 4.62 -12.81 -3.85
C ILE A 294 4.33 -11.41 -3.31
N GLN A 295 3.82 -11.29 -2.09
CA GLN A 295 3.51 -10.01 -1.47
C GLN A 295 4.76 -9.24 -1.04
N SER A 296 5.85 -9.93 -0.72
CA SER A 296 7.16 -9.30 -0.51
C SER A 296 7.65 -8.60 -1.79
N PHE A 297 7.47 -9.23 -2.95
CA PHE A 297 7.83 -8.65 -4.25
C PHE A 297 6.96 -7.45 -4.63
N SER A 298 5.68 -7.44 -4.25
CA SER A 298 4.77 -6.32 -4.55
C SER A 298 5.21 -5.01 -3.89
N ILE A 299 5.95 -5.05 -2.76
CA ILE A 299 6.57 -3.88 -2.12
C ILE A 299 7.58 -3.21 -3.06
N TYR A 300 8.36 -4.02 -3.78
CA TYR A 300 9.34 -3.50 -4.74
C TYR A 300 8.66 -2.87 -5.94
N VAL A 301 7.60 -3.52 -6.47
CA VAL A 301 6.82 -2.93 -7.56
C VAL A 301 6.26 -1.57 -7.15
N ASP A 302 5.68 -1.49 -5.97
CA ASP A 302 5.09 -0.26 -5.44
C ASP A 302 6.14 0.85 -5.26
N THR A 303 7.11 0.63 -4.39
CA THR A 303 7.97 1.73 -3.92
C THR A 303 9.25 1.86 -4.75
N LEU A 304 9.95 0.73 -5.07
CA LEU A 304 11.22 0.83 -5.81
C LEU A 304 11.01 1.13 -7.28
N PHE A 305 9.87 0.71 -7.89
CA PHE A 305 9.59 1.04 -9.28
C PHE A 305 8.69 2.28 -9.38
N ILE A 306 7.45 2.23 -8.89
CA ILE A 306 6.49 3.33 -9.11
C ILE A 306 6.83 4.56 -8.26
N GLY A 307 7.14 4.40 -6.97
CA GLY A 307 7.55 5.51 -6.12
C GLY A 307 8.83 6.19 -6.62
N THR A 308 9.82 5.40 -7.06
CA THR A 308 11.04 5.93 -7.68
C THR A 308 10.75 6.63 -9.01
N ALA A 309 9.84 6.10 -9.83
CA ALA A 309 9.41 6.74 -11.06
C ALA A 309 8.90 8.17 -10.80
N THR A 310 8.01 8.35 -9.82
CA THR A 310 7.52 9.67 -9.42
C THR A 310 8.66 10.58 -8.91
N ALA A 311 9.52 10.05 -8.03
CA ALA A 311 10.64 10.83 -7.53
C ALA A 311 11.54 11.32 -8.66
N MET A 312 11.85 10.46 -9.65
CA MET A 312 12.67 10.84 -10.81
C MET A 312 11.93 11.83 -11.72
N ILE A 313 10.63 11.65 -11.98
CA ILE A 313 9.82 12.61 -12.75
C ILE A 313 9.94 14.01 -12.12
N VAL A 314 9.69 14.12 -10.82
CA VAL A 314 9.63 15.39 -10.11
C VAL A 314 11.04 16.03 -9.98
N LEU A 315 12.04 15.26 -9.56
CA LEU A 315 13.39 15.79 -9.31
C LEU A 315 14.16 16.13 -10.60
N LEU A 316 14.06 15.29 -11.64
CA LEU A 316 14.79 15.53 -12.91
C LEU A 316 14.23 16.73 -13.69
N THR A 317 12.91 16.97 -13.60
CA THR A 317 12.28 18.15 -14.24
C THR A 317 12.46 19.43 -13.42
N GLY A 318 12.88 19.32 -12.15
CA GLY A 318 12.97 20.47 -11.24
C GLY A 318 11.62 20.98 -10.76
N THR A 319 10.58 20.14 -10.79
CA THR A 319 9.21 20.54 -10.38
C THR A 319 9.00 20.19 -8.91
N PHE A 320 9.78 20.79 -8.02
CA PHE A 320 9.67 20.56 -6.58
C PHE A 320 10.14 21.77 -5.76
N ASP A 321 9.59 21.91 -4.58
CA ASP A 321 10.03 22.80 -3.53
C ASP A 321 10.38 21.97 -2.29
N VAL A 322 11.12 22.55 -1.35
CA VAL A 322 11.42 21.94 -0.04
C VAL A 322 11.17 22.97 1.04
N ALA A 323 10.40 22.62 2.06
CA ALA A 323 10.12 23.46 3.20
C ALA A 323 10.71 22.88 4.49
N ASP A 324 11.06 23.75 5.45
CA ASP A 324 11.37 23.36 6.82
C ASP A 324 10.08 23.10 7.64
N ALA A 325 10.24 22.69 8.90
CA ALA A 325 9.10 22.44 9.79
C ALA A 325 8.27 23.70 10.13
N ALA A 326 8.84 24.89 9.91
CA ALA A 326 8.14 26.18 10.10
C ALA A 326 7.42 26.65 8.82
N GLY A 327 7.56 25.91 7.70
CA GLY A 327 6.98 26.25 6.42
C GLY A 327 7.83 27.19 5.55
N ASN A 328 9.07 27.50 5.97
CA ASN A 328 9.97 28.32 5.16
C ASN A 328 10.54 27.50 4.00
N LEU A 329 10.50 28.04 2.80
CA LEU A 329 11.05 27.37 1.62
C LEU A 329 12.58 27.40 1.65
N LEU A 330 13.19 26.22 1.72
CA LEU A 330 14.64 25.99 1.58
C LEU A 330 15.04 25.89 0.10
N ILE A 331 14.18 25.31 -0.71
CA ILE A 331 14.28 25.24 -2.16
C ILE A 331 12.93 25.68 -2.72
N SER A 332 12.94 26.61 -3.69
CA SER A 332 11.75 27.06 -4.39
C SER A 332 12.00 27.04 -5.89
N GLN A 333 11.37 26.09 -6.58
CA GLN A 333 11.49 25.91 -8.03
C GLN A 333 10.15 25.94 -8.75
N THR A 334 9.05 25.75 -8.00
CA THR A 334 7.69 25.63 -8.59
C THR A 334 6.94 26.96 -8.66
N GLY A 335 7.47 28.03 -8.03
CA GLY A 335 6.76 29.31 -7.94
C GLY A 335 5.52 29.29 -7.05
N GLY A 336 5.47 28.39 -6.06
CA GLY A 336 4.35 28.27 -5.12
C GLY A 336 3.26 27.30 -5.55
N LEU A 337 3.55 26.40 -6.50
CA LEU A 337 2.63 25.32 -6.85
C LEU A 337 2.46 24.38 -5.66
N GLU A 338 1.22 24.12 -5.29
CA GLU A 338 0.88 23.20 -4.20
C GLU A 338 1.53 21.80 -4.39
N SER A 339 2.17 21.30 -3.35
CA SER A 339 2.81 19.98 -3.38
C SER A 339 1.79 18.86 -3.53
N GLY A 340 2.23 17.73 -4.08
CA GLY A 340 1.35 16.57 -4.29
C GLY A 340 1.19 16.24 -5.77
N ILE A 341 -0.04 15.90 -6.17
CA ILE A 341 -0.32 15.43 -7.53
C ILE A 341 -0.03 16.48 -8.62
N LYS A 342 -0.19 17.77 -8.31
CA LYS A 342 0.07 18.86 -9.23
C LYS A 342 1.53 18.91 -9.68
N TRP A 343 2.48 18.59 -8.82
CA TRP A 343 3.88 18.52 -9.21
C TRP A 343 4.15 17.47 -10.29
N THR A 344 3.60 16.28 -10.12
CA THR A 344 3.73 15.23 -11.14
C THR A 344 3.05 15.64 -12.45
N GLN A 345 1.88 16.27 -12.38
CA GLN A 345 1.15 16.75 -13.54
C GLN A 345 1.95 17.83 -14.30
N HIS A 346 2.46 18.84 -13.59
CA HIS A 346 3.26 19.90 -14.18
C HIS A 346 4.62 19.40 -14.71
N ALA A 347 5.25 18.44 -14.03
CA ALA A 347 6.46 17.79 -14.51
C ALA A 347 6.25 17.07 -15.85
N LEU A 348 5.12 16.38 -16.02
CA LEU A 348 4.76 15.77 -17.29
C LEU A 348 4.43 16.82 -18.37
N ILE A 349 3.68 17.85 -18.00
CA ILE A 349 3.34 18.96 -18.93
C ILE A 349 4.59 19.68 -19.44
N SER A 350 5.57 19.93 -18.56
CA SER A 350 6.82 20.60 -18.95
C SER A 350 7.65 19.76 -19.94
N THR A 351 7.51 18.43 -19.90
CA THR A 351 8.28 17.53 -20.78
C THR A 351 7.53 17.17 -22.07
N PHE A 352 6.23 16.86 -21.96
CA PHE A 352 5.45 16.29 -23.07
C PHE A 352 4.38 17.25 -23.63
N GLY A 353 4.19 18.43 -23.00
CA GLY A 353 3.15 19.38 -23.36
C GLY A 353 1.82 19.14 -22.65
N THR A 354 0.86 20.04 -22.88
CA THR A 354 -0.41 20.10 -22.11
C THR A 354 -1.30 18.86 -22.22
N TRP A 355 -1.18 18.08 -23.30
CA TRP A 355 -1.92 16.84 -23.47
C TRP A 355 -1.58 15.80 -22.41
N SER A 356 -0.33 15.80 -21.91
CA SER A 356 0.13 14.82 -20.91
C SER A 356 -0.53 15.04 -19.55
N GLY A 357 -0.90 16.25 -19.18
CA GLY A 357 -1.69 16.54 -17.99
C GLY A 357 -3.09 15.90 -18.07
N LYS A 358 -3.71 15.92 -19.24
CA LYS A 358 -5.01 15.25 -19.50
C LYS A 358 -4.86 13.73 -19.50
N ALA A 359 -3.78 13.21 -20.10
CA ALA A 359 -3.47 11.80 -20.10
C ALA A 359 -3.24 11.28 -18.67
N LEU A 360 -2.50 12.02 -17.83
CA LEU A 360 -2.31 11.68 -16.42
C LEU A 360 -3.66 11.62 -15.68
N ALA A 361 -4.56 12.58 -15.89
CA ALA A 361 -5.87 12.58 -15.25
C ALA A 361 -6.65 11.28 -15.56
N ILE A 362 -6.61 10.82 -16.82
CA ILE A 362 -7.25 9.55 -17.21
C ILE A 362 -6.57 8.34 -16.55
N ILE A 363 -5.23 8.31 -16.52
CA ILE A 363 -4.47 7.22 -15.90
C ILE A 363 -4.76 7.16 -14.39
N ILE A 364 -4.89 8.30 -13.72
CA ILE A 364 -5.22 8.37 -12.29
C ILE A 364 -6.59 7.77 -11.98
N VAL A 365 -7.55 7.84 -12.89
CA VAL A 365 -8.82 7.11 -12.70
C VAL A 365 -8.55 5.63 -12.43
N LEU A 366 -7.68 5.01 -13.22
CA LEU A 366 -7.35 3.58 -13.05
C LEU A 366 -6.67 3.31 -11.69
N PHE A 367 -5.69 4.15 -11.30
CA PHE A 367 -5.02 4.03 -10.00
C PHE A 367 -6.01 4.17 -8.84
N VAL A 368 -6.87 5.18 -8.89
CA VAL A 368 -7.87 5.42 -7.85
C VAL A 368 -8.86 4.26 -7.76
N PHE A 369 -9.39 3.79 -8.89
CA PHE A 369 -10.37 2.70 -8.88
C PHE A 369 -9.79 1.39 -8.37
N THR A 370 -8.58 1.02 -8.73
CA THR A 370 -7.92 -0.19 -8.21
C THR A 370 -7.65 -0.07 -6.71
N SER A 371 -7.16 1.08 -6.23
CA SER A 371 -6.95 1.30 -4.80
C SER A 371 -8.25 1.27 -4.00
N MET A 372 -9.29 1.95 -4.49
CA MET A 372 -10.58 2.01 -3.83
C MET A 372 -11.28 0.65 -3.72
N THR A 373 -11.16 -0.19 -4.75
CA THR A 373 -11.70 -1.56 -4.69
C THR A 373 -10.95 -2.42 -3.69
N GLY A 374 -9.64 -2.27 -3.58
CA GLY A 374 -8.83 -2.93 -2.56
C GLY A 374 -9.20 -2.49 -1.14
N TYR A 375 -9.35 -1.19 -0.90
CA TYR A 375 -9.77 -0.64 0.39
C TYR A 375 -11.16 -1.13 0.81
N CYS A 376 -12.12 -1.13 -0.13
CA CYS A 376 -13.45 -1.65 0.14
C CYS A 376 -13.42 -3.12 0.56
N TYR A 377 -12.63 -3.96 -0.13
CA TYR A 377 -12.46 -5.37 0.25
C TYR A 377 -11.80 -5.54 1.62
N GLN A 378 -10.78 -4.76 1.94
CA GLN A 378 -10.11 -4.78 3.25
C GLN A 378 -11.10 -4.42 4.37
N ALA A 379 -11.89 -3.36 4.18
CA ALA A 379 -12.93 -2.94 5.12
C ALA A 379 -14.02 -4.02 5.28
N GLU A 380 -14.51 -4.57 4.17
CA GLU A 380 -15.51 -5.62 4.16
C GLU A 380 -15.05 -6.88 4.89
N SER A 381 -13.81 -7.33 4.65
CA SER A 381 -13.26 -8.52 5.32
C SER A 381 -13.26 -8.36 6.85
N ASN A 382 -12.94 -7.17 7.35
CA ASN A 382 -12.93 -6.90 8.79
C ASN A 382 -14.35 -6.76 9.37
N ILE A 383 -15.32 -6.20 8.63
CA ILE A 383 -16.73 -6.18 9.04
C ILE A 383 -17.30 -7.60 9.06
N ARG A 384 -16.96 -8.46 8.10
CA ARG A 384 -17.34 -9.88 8.11
C ARG A 384 -16.82 -10.59 9.37
N TYR A 385 -15.56 -10.32 9.74
CA TYR A 385 -14.99 -10.85 10.99
C TYR A 385 -15.75 -10.39 12.23
N LEU A 386 -16.05 -9.07 12.34
CA LEU A 386 -16.72 -8.48 13.51
C LEU A 386 -18.17 -8.93 13.67
N THR A 387 -18.85 -9.23 12.56
CA THR A 387 -20.32 -9.44 12.54
C THR A 387 -20.74 -10.88 12.16
N GLY A 388 -19.78 -11.80 12.07
CA GLY A 388 -20.09 -13.19 11.70
C GLY A 388 -20.69 -13.33 10.29
N ASN A 389 -20.14 -12.62 9.30
CA ASN A 389 -20.59 -12.62 7.90
C ASN A 389 -22.00 -12.01 7.66
N SER A 390 -22.43 -11.03 8.47
CA SER A 390 -23.72 -10.35 8.28
C SER A 390 -23.77 -9.57 6.96
N LYS A 391 -24.62 -10.02 6.03
CA LYS A 391 -24.84 -9.34 4.73
C LYS A 391 -25.32 -7.89 4.89
N LYS A 392 -26.13 -7.60 5.93
CA LYS A 392 -26.60 -6.24 6.23
C LYS A 392 -25.46 -5.34 6.68
N ALA A 393 -24.57 -5.83 7.56
CA ALA A 393 -23.42 -5.06 8.02
C ALA A 393 -22.44 -4.75 6.86
N VAL A 394 -22.21 -5.69 5.96
CA VAL A 394 -21.41 -5.49 4.75
C VAL A 394 -22.04 -4.43 3.83
N ALA A 395 -23.35 -4.46 3.62
CA ALA A 395 -24.04 -3.45 2.80
C ALA A 395 -23.92 -2.04 3.41
N ILE A 396 -24.07 -1.92 4.74
CA ILE A 396 -23.88 -0.66 5.46
C ILE A 396 -22.42 -0.18 5.34
N ALA A 397 -21.44 -1.08 5.50
CA ALA A 397 -20.03 -0.74 5.37
C ALA A 397 -19.69 -0.20 3.98
N ARG A 398 -20.24 -0.80 2.92
CA ARG A 398 -20.10 -0.31 1.53
C ARG A 398 -20.74 1.07 1.35
N ALA A 399 -21.89 1.33 1.94
CA ALA A 399 -22.53 2.65 1.89
C ALA A 399 -21.69 3.71 2.62
N VAL A 400 -21.16 3.37 3.81
CA VAL A 400 -20.25 4.24 4.58
C VAL A 400 -18.97 4.54 3.77
N PHE A 401 -18.38 3.52 3.13
CA PHE A 401 -17.22 3.66 2.27
C PHE A 401 -17.47 4.62 1.10
N LEU A 402 -18.60 4.51 0.40
CA LEU A 402 -18.95 5.41 -0.70
C LEU A 402 -19.20 6.85 -0.22
N ALA A 403 -19.86 7.02 0.93
CA ALA A 403 -20.07 8.34 1.53
C ALA A 403 -18.74 8.99 1.94
N ALA A 404 -17.84 8.24 2.58
CA ALA A 404 -16.49 8.68 2.95
C ALA A 404 -15.64 9.04 1.72
N SER A 405 -15.77 8.26 0.64
CA SER A 405 -15.14 8.54 -0.65
C SER A 405 -15.60 9.89 -1.21
N PHE A 406 -16.89 10.16 -1.19
CA PHE A 406 -17.46 11.41 -1.70
C PHE A 406 -17.04 12.63 -0.87
N LEU A 407 -16.86 12.47 0.45
CA LEU A 407 -16.33 13.55 1.31
C LEU A 407 -14.96 14.04 0.84
N GLY A 408 -14.14 13.18 0.24
CA GLY A 408 -12.86 13.56 -0.36
C GLY A 408 -12.96 14.61 -1.47
N ALA A 409 -14.10 14.71 -2.16
CA ALA A 409 -14.33 15.74 -3.17
C ALA A 409 -14.70 17.12 -2.59
N ILE A 410 -15.06 17.18 -1.30
CA ILE A 410 -15.61 18.36 -0.64
C ILE A 410 -14.64 18.94 0.39
N VAL A 411 -13.93 18.05 1.13
CA VAL A 411 -13.02 18.43 2.21
C VAL A 411 -11.68 18.88 1.62
N ASN A 412 -11.00 19.81 2.30
CA ASN A 412 -9.69 20.29 1.86
C ASN A 412 -8.62 19.16 1.88
N ALA A 413 -7.60 19.29 1.04
CA ALA A 413 -6.59 18.29 0.84
C ALA A 413 -5.83 17.96 2.14
N ASP A 414 -5.42 18.96 2.93
CA ASP A 414 -4.64 18.77 4.16
C ASP A 414 -5.38 17.88 5.18
N ALA A 415 -6.67 18.17 5.42
CA ALA A 415 -7.47 17.39 6.35
C ALA A 415 -7.70 15.97 5.85
N VAL A 416 -7.95 15.81 4.55
CA VAL A 416 -8.17 14.49 3.92
C VAL A 416 -6.90 13.63 4.00
N TRP A 417 -5.73 14.22 3.71
CA TRP A 417 -4.46 13.52 3.81
C TRP A 417 -4.13 13.12 5.26
N ALA A 418 -4.34 14.04 6.23
CA ALA A 418 -4.13 13.73 7.64
C ALA A 418 -5.09 12.63 8.14
N MET A 419 -6.36 12.62 7.69
CA MET A 419 -7.28 11.50 7.97
C MET A 419 -6.76 10.17 7.42
N GLY A 420 -6.32 10.14 6.16
CA GLY A 420 -5.71 8.97 5.55
C GLY A 420 -4.48 8.48 6.31
N ASP A 421 -3.60 9.39 6.68
CA ASP A 421 -2.40 9.11 7.49
C ASP A 421 -2.76 8.48 8.85
N ILE A 422 -3.76 9.01 9.56
CA ILE A 422 -4.25 8.43 10.81
C ILE A 422 -4.71 7.00 10.59
N GLY A 423 -5.50 6.73 9.55
CA GLY A 423 -5.99 5.39 9.23
C GLY A 423 -4.84 4.38 9.04
N TYR A 424 -3.86 4.75 8.24
CA TYR A 424 -2.66 3.94 8.00
C TYR A 424 -1.82 3.75 9.27
N GLY A 425 -1.58 4.83 10.01
CA GLY A 425 -0.76 4.77 11.21
C GLY A 425 -1.38 3.90 12.31
N LEU A 426 -2.69 3.98 12.53
CA LEU A 426 -3.39 3.12 13.49
C LEU A 426 -3.30 1.64 13.12
N MET A 427 -3.45 1.32 11.82
CA MET A 427 -3.26 -0.06 11.33
C MET A 427 -1.82 -0.53 11.52
N ALA A 428 -0.83 0.34 11.24
CA ALA A 428 0.58 0.03 11.46
C ALA A 428 0.86 -0.28 12.93
N TRP A 429 0.40 0.55 13.87
CA TRP A 429 0.51 0.31 15.31
C TRP A 429 -0.08 -1.04 15.71
N ALA A 430 -1.29 -1.33 15.26
CA ALA A 430 -1.99 -2.54 15.63
C ALA A 430 -1.36 -3.81 15.03
N ASN A 431 -0.80 -3.76 13.81
CA ASN A 431 -0.31 -4.96 13.14
C ASN A 431 1.20 -5.22 13.33
N ILE A 432 2.03 -4.16 13.36
CA ILE A 432 3.49 -4.34 13.44
C ILE A 432 3.91 -5.11 14.70
N ILE A 433 3.21 -4.87 15.81
CA ILE A 433 3.41 -5.59 17.08
C ILE A 433 3.00 -7.06 16.92
N ALA A 434 1.84 -7.33 16.30
CA ALA A 434 1.34 -8.68 16.11
C ALA A 434 2.28 -9.54 15.27
N ILE A 435 2.79 -8.99 14.15
CA ILE A 435 3.73 -9.72 13.29
C ILE A 435 5.11 -9.94 13.96
N ALA A 436 5.56 -9.00 14.79
CA ALA A 436 6.78 -9.18 15.56
C ALA A 436 6.65 -10.33 16.56
N LEU A 437 5.51 -10.44 17.27
CA LEU A 437 5.21 -11.51 18.20
C LEU A 437 5.04 -12.87 17.50
N LEU A 438 4.45 -12.89 16.30
CA LEU A 438 4.23 -14.10 15.50
C LEU A 438 5.40 -14.44 14.55
N ALA A 439 6.49 -13.68 14.60
CA ALA A 439 7.67 -13.92 13.77
C ALA A 439 8.22 -15.36 13.85
N PRO A 440 8.28 -16.03 15.05
CA PRO A 440 8.73 -17.41 15.11
C PRO A 440 7.89 -18.35 14.22
N LYS A 441 6.56 -18.16 14.19
CA LYS A 441 5.65 -18.97 13.36
C LYS A 441 5.91 -18.75 11.86
N ALA A 442 6.11 -17.51 11.43
CA ALA A 442 6.44 -17.21 10.04
C ALA A 442 7.80 -17.79 9.62
N VAL A 443 8.78 -17.81 10.53
CA VAL A 443 10.08 -18.46 10.31
C VAL A 443 9.92 -19.97 10.12
N GLU A 444 9.09 -20.64 10.95
CA GLU A 444 8.78 -22.08 10.80
C GLU A 444 8.14 -22.36 9.42
N ILE A 445 7.15 -21.57 9.01
CA ILE A 445 6.46 -21.67 7.71
C ILE A 445 7.47 -21.52 6.56
N LEU A 446 8.36 -20.53 6.60
CA LEU A 446 9.36 -20.34 5.55
C LEU A 446 10.34 -21.51 5.48
N ARG A 447 10.81 -22.00 6.63
CA ARG A 447 11.73 -23.15 6.69
C ARG A 447 11.11 -24.43 6.14
N ASP A 448 9.82 -24.67 6.43
CA ASP A 448 9.10 -25.82 5.88
C ASP A 448 9.01 -25.72 4.36
N TYR A 449 8.62 -24.54 3.85
CA TYR A 449 8.60 -24.25 2.41
C TYR A 449 9.94 -24.54 1.75
N GLU A 450 11.03 -23.98 2.29
CA GLU A 450 12.37 -24.17 1.72
C GLU A 450 12.84 -25.63 1.80
N LYS A 451 12.48 -26.34 2.86
CA LYS A 451 12.79 -27.77 3.00
C LYS A 451 12.06 -28.59 1.94
N GLN A 452 10.76 -28.37 1.76
CA GLN A 452 9.97 -29.08 0.76
C GLN A 452 10.40 -28.74 -0.66
N LYS A 453 10.75 -27.47 -0.95
CA LYS A 453 11.21 -27.04 -2.26
C LYS A 453 12.48 -27.74 -2.76
N LYS A 454 13.31 -28.27 -1.86
CA LYS A 454 14.49 -29.08 -2.22
C LYS A 454 14.12 -30.46 -2.77
N SER A 455 12.98 -31.00 -2.36
CA SER A 455 12.53 -32.37 -2.71
C SER A 455 11.29 -32.40 -3.61
N SER A 456 10.53 -31.31 -3.68
CA SER A 456 9.28 -31.20 -4.44
C SER A 456 9.20 -29.86 -5.16
N LYS A 457 8.67 -29.88 -6.38
CA LYS A 457 8.39 -28.63 -7.12
C LYS A 457 7.26 -27.81 -6.51
N ASN A 458 6.29 -28.47 -5.88
CA ASN A 458 5.12 -27.82 -5.29
C ASN A 458 4.98 -28.16 -3.79
N PRO A 459 5.55 -27.34 -2.88
CA PRO A 459 5.37 -27.49 -1.44
C PRO A 459 3.90 -27.41 -1.02
N VAL A 460 3.50 -28.26 -0.08
CA VAL A 460 2.14 -28.35 0.43
C VAL A 460 2.13 -28.07 1.94
N PHE A 461 1.21 -27.23 2.36
CA PHE A 461 1.07 -26.85 3.76
C PHE A 461 0.15 -27.82 4.52
N ASP A 462 0.62 -28.30 5.67
CA ASP A 462 -0.16 -29.06 6.63
C ASP A 462 -0.30 -28.23 7.91
N PRO A 463 -1.49 -27.62 8.17
CA PRO A 463 -1.71 -26.78 9.36
C PRO A 463 -1.39 -27.48 10.68
N ALA A 464 -1.64 -28.82 10.74
CA ALA A 464 -1.46 -29.59 11.98
C ALA A 464 0.01 -29.61 12.46
N LYS A 465 0.97 -29.62 11.52
CA LYS A 465 2.40 -29.53 11.82
C LYS A 465 2.79 -28.25 12.58
N PHE A 466 1.99 -27.19 12.41
CA PHE A 466 2.23 -25.87 13.00
C PHE A 466 1.32 -25.61 14.20
N GLY A 467 0.55 -26.62 14.65
CA GLY A 467 -0.43 -26.45 15.72
C GLY A 467 -1.59 -25.50 15.35
N ILE A 468 -1.86 -25.32 14.05
CA ILE A 468 -2.96 -24.51 13.54
C ILE A 468 -4.17 -25.43 13.32
N LYS A 469 -5.31 -25.09 13.92
CA LYS A 469 -6.56 -25.81 13.71
C LYS A 469 -7.26 -25.29 12.44
N ASP A 470 -7.46 -26.15 11.47
CA ASP A 470 -8.26 -25.85 10.26
C ASP A 470 -9.73 -26.24 10.48
N GLU A 471 -10.45 -25.40 11.21
CA GLU A 471 -11.85 -25.64 11.59
C GLU A 471 -12.82 -25.56 10.40
N THR A 472 -12.45 -24.89 9.33
CA THR A 472 -13.31 -24.62 8.17
C THR A 472 -12.94 -25.40 6.92
N GLY A 473 -11.89 -26.22 6.98
CA GLY A 473 -11.38 -26.96 5.83
C GLY A 473 -10.75 -26.07 4.75
N ALA A 474 -10.19 -24.93 5.15
CA ALA A 474 -9.56 -23.97 4.22
C ALA A 474 -8.32 -24.55 3.54
N TRP A 475 -7.71 -25.59 4.11
CA TRP A 475 -6.53 -26.28 3.59
C TRP A 475 -6.81 -27.68 3.07
N ASN A 476 -8.10 -28.12 3.12
CA ASN A 476 -8.53 -29.40 2.55
C ASN A 476 -8.60 -29.29 1.01
N ARG A 477 -7.45 -29.38 0.34
CA ARG A 477 -7.45 -29.60 -1.12
C ARG A 477 -7.93 -31.02 -1.40
N LYS A 478 -8.83 -31.18 -2.38
CA LYS A 478 -9.03 -32.49 -3.00
C LYS A 478 -7.66 -32.93 -3.50
N LYS A 479 -7.18 -34.07 -3.02
CA LYS A 479 -5.99 -34.70 -3.62
C LYS A 479 -6.34 -34.93 -5.07
N ASP A 480 -5.64 -34.25 -5.97
CA ASP A 480 -5.69 -34.57 -7.39
C ASP A 480 -5.27 -36.03 -7.49
N SER A 481 -6.27 -36.87 -7.83
CA SER A 481 -6.12 -38.29 -8.12
C SER A 481 -5.42 -38.51 -9.45
#